data_c2ca7c0a3bb4ffe06f8900da939cd6fc
#
_entry.id   c2ca7c0a3bb4ffe06f8900da939cd6fc
#
_cell.length_a   1.000
_cell.length_b   1.000
_cell.length_c   1.000
_cell.angle_alpha   90.00
_cell.angle_beta   90.00
_cell.angle_gamma   90.00
#
_symmetry.space_group_name_H-M   'P 1'
#
loop_
_entity.id
_entity.type
_entity.pdbx_description
1 polymer ?
#
loop_
_entity_poly.entity_id
_entity_poly.type
_entity_poly.pdbx_seq_one_letter_code
_entity_poly.pdbx_strand_id
1 'polypeptide(L)'
;MAHELKVYMDSDIDRSKILNKKVAVIGYGSQGYGQSTNLKDSGVDVVIGARVGGASAKKAEAEGLKVMSIEDAVKWADLIQILIPDEVQAKVYEEQIKPNMRPGQYLMFAHGFNIHFKKIVPPADVNVLMVAPKGPGHTVRSEYQAGKGVPSLIAVYQDPSGDSKEVALAYASAIGAGRAGIYETTFKEETET
;
A
#
# COMPACT_ATOMS: atom_id res chain seq x y z
N MET A 1 21.61 19.64 15.40
CA MET A 1 21.02 20.14 14.13
C MET A 1 19.56 19.73 14.07
N ALA A 2 18.71 20.70 13.91
CA ALA A 2 17.30 20.40 13.69
C ALA A 2 17.15 19.76 12.32
N HIS A 3 16.62 18.54 12.26
CA HIS A 3 16.22 17.94 11.01
C HIS A 3 14.97 18.66 10.52
N GLU A 4 15.08 19.41 9.44
CA GLU A 4 13.89 19.96 8.80
C GLU A 4 13.04 18.79 8.29
N LEU A 5 11.80 18.73 8.78
CA LEU A 5 10.84 17.74 8.34
C LEU A 5 10.39 18.10 6.93
N LYS A 6 10.84 17.34 5.93
CA LYS A 6 10.41 17.58 4.56
C LYS A 6 9.01 17.06 4.35
N VAL A 7 8.13 17.92 3.85
CA VAL A 7 6.76 17.59 3.47
C VAL A 7 6.70 17.50 1.95
N TYR A 8 6.21 16.37 1.44
CA TYR A 8 5.97 16.20 0.02
C TYR A 8 4.52 16.48 -0.30
N MET A 9 4.28 17.28 -1.33
CA MET A 9 2.96 17.59 -1.86
C MET A 9 2.85 17.04 -3.28
N ASP A 10 1.64 17.02 -3.86
CA ASP A 10 1.43 16.48 -5.21
C ASP A 10 2.36 17.10 -6.26
N SER A 11 2.68 18.40 -6.14
CA SER A 11 3.58 19.08 -7.07
C SER A 11 5.01 18.57 -7.05
N ASP A 12 5.41 17.86 -5.99
CA ASP A 12 6.75 17.27 -5.83
C ASP A 12 6.84 15.84 -6.37
N ILE A 13 5.73 15.26 -6.86
CA ILE A 13 5.60 13.83 -7.08
C ILE A 13 5.32 13.51 -8.55
N ASP A 14 6.03 12.52 -9.08
CA ASP A 14 5.77 11.93 -10.39
C ASP A 14 4.82 10.74 -10.25
N ARG A 15 3.53 10.96 -10.54
CA ARG A 15 2.51 9.90 -10.46
C ARG A 15 2.70 8.76 -11.45
N SER A 16 3.48 8.95 -12.52
CA SER A 16 3.75 7.89 -13.48
C SER A 16 4.37 6.66 -12.83
N LYS A 17 5.05 6.84 -11.70
CA LYS A 17 5.68 5.74 -10.95
C LYS A 17 4.69 4.75 -10.37
N ILE A 18 3.41 5.10 -10.25
CA ILE A 18 2.34 4.18 -9.84
C ILE A 18 1.35 3.93 -10.96
N LEU A 19 1.12 4.90 -11.84
CA LEU A 19 0.18 4.75 -12.94
C LEU A 19 0.60 3.68 -13.96
N ASN A 20 1.89 3.39 -14.05
CA ASN A 20 2.43 2.36 -14.95
C ASN A 20 2.53 0.98 -14.29
N LYS A 21 2.00 0.80 -13.08
CA LYS A 21 2.11 -0.45 -12.32
C LYS A 21 0.75 -1.11 -12.12
N LYS A 22 0.78 -2.44 -12.05
CA LYS A 22 -0.35 -3.26 -11.61
C LYS A 22 -0.30 -3.38 -10.10
N VAL A 23 -1.34 -2.92 -9.42
CA VAL A 23 -1.40 -2.89 -7.95
C VAL A 23 -2.42 -3.91 -7.45
N ALA A 24 -1.98 -4.82 -6.57
CA ALA A 24 -2.88 -5.70 -5.84
C ALA A 24 -3.00 -5.20 -4.40
N VAL A 25 -4.23 -4.98 -3.95
CA VAL A 25 -4.53 -4.67 -2.55
C VAL A 25 -5.05 -5.96 -1.90
N ILE A 26 -4.33 -6.45 -0.90
CA ILE A 26 -4.69 -7.69 -0.20
C ILE A 26 -5.57 -7.32 0.99
N GLY A 27 -6.83 -7.73 0.93
CA GLY A 27 -7.84 -7.41 1.94
C GLY A 27 -8.77 -6.28 1.52
N TYR A 28 -9.95 -6.24 2.15
CA TYR A 28 -10.95 -5.22 1.85
C TYR A 28 -11.71 -4.80 3.12
N GLY A 29 -10.97 -4.56 4.20
CA GLY A 29 -11.48 -3.86 5.37
C GLY A 29 -11.53 -2.36 5.08
N SER A 30 -11.58 -1.55 6.12
CA SER A 30 -11.68 -0.09 5.98
C SER A 30 -10.56 0.51 5.13
N GLN A 31 -9.30 0.15 5.39
CA GLN A 31 -8.15 0.64 4.62
C GLN A 31 -8.15 0.09 3.19
N GLY A 32 -8.45 -1.19 3.02
CA GLY A 32 -8.53 -1.79 1.68
C GLY A 32 -9.57 -1.09 0.82
N TYR A 33 -10.73 -0.82 1.37
CA TYR A 33 -11.78 -0.03 0.72
C TYR A 33 -11.28 1.38 0.37
N GLY A 34 -10.80 2.12 1.37
CA GLY A 34 -10.41 3.53 1.17
C GLY A 34 -9.28 3.68 0.16
N GLN A 35 -8.23 2.89 0.30
CA GLN A 35 -7.07 3.00 -0.58
C GLN A 35 -7.37 2.51 -2.00
N SER A 36 -8.00 1.34 -2.15
CA SER A 36 -8.26 0.77 -3.48
C SER A 36 -9.22 1.60 -4.32
N THR A 37 -10.27 2.14 -3.71
CA THR A 37 -11.22 3.00 -4.43
C THR A 37 -10.57 4.31 -4.85
N ASN A 38 -9.72 4.90 -4.01
CA ASN A 38 -8.96 6.10 -4.36
C ASN A 38 -7.96 5.82 -5.50
N LEU A 39 -7.25 4.68 -5.44
CA LEU A 39 -6.34 4.26 -6.51
C LEU A 39 -7.08 4.12 -7.84
N LYS A 40 -8.24 3.46 -7.82
CA LYS A 40 -9.07 3.28 -9.01
C LYS A 40 -9.48 4.63 -9.59
N ASP A 41 -9.97 5.54 -8.76
CA ASP A 41 -10.42 6.86 -9.21
C ASP A 41 -9.25 7.74 -9.69
N SER A 42 -8.03 7.44 -9.26
CA SER A 42 -6.80 8.10 -9.73
C SER A 42 -6.25 7.52 -11.03
N GLY A 43 -6.87 6.48 -11.57
CA GLY A 43 -6.45 5.85 -12.82
C GLY A 43 -5.44 4.72 -12.67
N VAL A 44 -5.20 4.24 -11.45
CA VAL A 44 -4.29 3.12 -11.20
C VAL A 44 -4.97 1.80 -11.55
N ASP A 45 -4.24 0.89 -12.18
CA ASP A 45 -4.71 -0.47 -12.45
C ASP A 45 -4.65 -1.29 -11.16
N VAL A 46 -5.78 -1.43 -10.47
CA VAL A 46 -5.87 -2.03 -9.14
C VAL A 46 -6.83 -3.21 -9.12
N VAL A 47 -6.42 -4.29 -8.43
CA VAL A 47 -7.29 -5.43 -8.11
C VAL A 47 -7.27 -5.68 -6.62
N ILE A 48 -8.31 -6.33 -6.12
CA ILE A 48 -8.39 -6.80 -4.74
C ILE A 48 -8.01 -8.28 -4.71
N GLY A 49 -7.05 -8.63 -3.86
CA GLY A 49 -6.73 -10.01 -3.52
C GLY A 49 -7.53 -10.42 -2.29
N ALA A 50 -8.46 -11.34 -2.46
CA ALA A 50 -9.32 -11.82 -1.38
C ALA A 50 -9.85 -13.20 -1.74
N ARG A 51 -10.45 -13.88 -0.75
CA ARG A 51 -11.08 -15.19 -1.02
C ARG A 51 -12.23 -15.00 -2.02
N VAL A 52 -12.13 -15.67 -3.16
CA VAL A 52 -13.15 -15.60 -4.22
C VAL A 52 -14.49 -16.08 -3.67
N GLY A 53 -15.56 -15.31 -3.92
CA GLY A 53 -16.89 -15.59 -3.41
C GLY A 53 -17.12 -15.25 -1.93
N GLY A 54 -16.10 -14.78 -1.23
CA GLY A 54 -16.23 -14.34 0.18
C GLY A 54 -16.90 -12.97 0.32
N ALA A 55 -17.18 -12.58 1.57
CA ALA A 55 -17.87 -11.31 1.87
C ALA A 55 -17.07 -10.09 1.38
N SER A 56 -15.77 -10.08 1.58
CA SER A 56 -14.88 -8.99 1.13
C SER A 56 -14.88 -8.88 -0.40
N ALA A 57 -14.81 -10.01 -1.11
CA ALA A 57 -14.84 -10.04 -2.57
C ALA A 57 -16.15 -9.43 -3.10
N LYS A 58 -17.28 -9.79 -2.50
CA LYS A 58 -18.59 -9.28 -2.91
C LYS A 58 -18.71 -7.77 -2.71
N LYS A 59 -18.19 -7.27 -1.58
CA LYS A 59 -18.16 -5.81 -1.29
C LYS A 59 -17.30 -5.07 -2.30
N ALA A 60 -16.13 -5.61 -2.63
CA ALA A 60 -15.22 -4.99 -3.60
C ALA A 60 -15.85 -4.96 -5.00
N GLU A 61 -16.45 -6.05 -5.43
CA GLU A 61 -17.15 -6.12 -6.72
C GLU A 61 -18.30 -5.15 -6.81
N ALA A 62 -19.05 -4.93 -5.71
CA ALA A 62 -20.12 -3.96 -5.64
C ALA A 62 -19.62 -2.51 -5.86
N GLU A 63 -18.37 -2.22 -5.50
CA GLU A 63 -17.72 -0.93 -5.76
C GLU A 63 -17.04 -0.86 -7.14
N GLY A 64 -17.23 -1.88 -7.97
CA GLY A 64 -16.67 -1.92 -9.32
C GLY A 64 -15.21 -2.33 -9.38
N LEU A 65 -14.67 -2.92 -8.32
CA LEU A 65 -13.29 -3.40 -8.28
C LEU A 65 -13.21 -4.85 -8.76
N LYS A 66 -12.16 -5.17 -9.48
CA LYS A 66 -11.85 -6.54 -9.89
C LYS A 66 -11.26 -7.30 -8.70
N VAL A 67 -11.67 -8.55 -8.53
CA VAL A 67 -11.21 -9.42 -7.45
C VAL A 67 -10.52 -10.65 -8.03
N MET A 68 -9.40 -11.02 -7.43
CA MET A 68 -8.68 -12.26 -7.70
C MET A 68 -8.41 -12.98 -6.38
N SER A 69 -8.10 -14.27 -6.43
CA SER A 69 -7.51 -14.93 -5.25
C SER A 69 -6.21 -14.20 -4.86
N ILE A 70 -5.81 -14.36 -3.61
CA ILE A 70 -4.56 -13.72 -3.15
C ILE A 70 -3.37 -14.20 -3.99
N GLU A 71 -3.30 -15.52 -4.26
CA GLU A 71 -2.22 -16.11 -5.05
C GLU A 71 -2.16 -15.52 -6.47
N ASP A 72 -3.30 -15.43 -7.14
CA ASP A 72 -3.38 -14.90 -8.50
C ASP A 72 -3.07 -13.40 -8.53
N ALA A 73 -3.56 -12.65 -7.54
CA ALA A 73 -3.29 -11.22 -7.42
C ALA A 73 -1.78 -10.95 -7.26
N VAL A 74 -1.09 -11.74 -6.43
CA VAL A 74 0.35 -11.62 -6.24
C VAL A 74 1.12 -11.92 -7.54
N LYS A 75 0.71 -12.96 -8.26
CA LYS A 75 1.35 -13.31 -9.55
C LYS A 75 1.15 -12.21 -10.59
N TRP A 76 0.00 -11.57 -10.60
CA TRP A 76 -0.35 -10.52 -11.57
C TRP A 76 0.34 -9.19 -11.26
N ALA A 77 0.51 -8.84 -9.98
CA ALA A 77 0.87 -7.50 -9.55
C ALA A 77 2.35 -7.15 -9.71
N ASP A 78 2.63 -5.87 -9.92
CA ASP A 78 3.96 -5.29 -9.75
C ASP A 78 4.15 -4.84 -8.29
N LEU A 79 3.09 -4.34 -7.66
CA LEU A 79 3.09 -3.86 -6.27
C LEU A 79 1.96 -4.52 -5.50
N ILE A 80 2.28 -5.00 -4.30
CA ILE A 80 1.35 -5.72 -3.42
C ILE A 80 1.23 -4.92 -2.12
N GLN A 81 0.06 -4.32 -1.88
CA GLN A 81 -0.24 -3.61 -0.62
C GLN A 81 -0.99 -4.54 0.32
N ILE A 82 -0.42 -4.82 1.48
CA ILE A 82 -1.01 -5.74 2.46
C ILE A 82 -1.85 -4.96 3.46
N LEU A 83 -3.17 -5.10 3.39
CA LEU A 83 -4.15 -4.38 4.22
C LEU A 83 -5.07 -5.32 4.99
N ILE A 84 -4.59 -6.51 5.34
CA ILE A 84 -5.26 -7.41 6.29
C ILE A 84 -4.75 -7.14 7.71
N PRO A 85 -5.49 -7.58 8.76
CA PRO A 85 -5.06 -7.35 10.14
C PRO A 85 -3.65 -7.89 10.43
N ASP A 86 -2.88 -7.16 11.23
CA ASP A 86 -1.48 -7.46 11.52
C ASP A 86 -1.27 -8.89 12.03
N GLU A 87 -2.18 -9.38 12.87
CA GLU A 87 -2.08 -10.70 13.51
C GLU A 87 -2.22 -11.86 12.55
N VAL A 88 -2.79 -11.65 11.35
CA VAL A 88 -2.92 -12.73 10.34
C VAL A 88 -1.96 -12.57 9.17
N GLN A 89 -1.26 -11.45 9.08
CA GLN A 89 -0.39 -11.15 7.92
C GLN A 89 0.73 -12.16 7.73
N ALA A 90 1.40 -12.56 8.82
CA ALA A 90 2.55 -13.47 8.72
C ALA A 90 2.13 -14.82 8.12
N LYS A 91 0.98 -15.35 8.53
CA LYS A 91 0.45 -16.62 8.01
C LYS A 91 0.06 -16.50 6.54
N VAL A 92 -0.68 -15.45 6.19
CA VAL A 92 -1.09 -15.21 4.80
C VAL A 92 0.15 -15.00 3.91
N TYR A 93 1.14 -14.27 4.40
CA TYR A 93 2.39 -14.05 3.69
C TYR A 93 3.10 -15.37 3.38
N GLU A 94 3.31 -16.22 4.38
CA GLU A 94 4.02 -17.49 4.21
C GLU A 94 3.26 -18.47 3.30
N GLU A 95 1.94 -18.54 3.41
CA GLU A 95 1.13 -19.53 2.71
C GLU A 95 0.70 -19.10 1.31
N GLN A 96 0.40 -17.80 1.11
CA GLN A 96 -0.28 -17.33 -0.10
C GLN A 96 0.50 -16.27 -0.89
N ILE A 97 1.36 -15.48 -0.24
CA ILE A 97 2.08 -14.39 -0.89
C ILE A 97 3.47 -14.82 -1.31
N LYS A 98 4.29 -15.24 -0.36
CA LYS A 98 5.69 -15.61 -0.58
C LYS A 98 5.88 -16.64 -1.70
N PRO A 99 5.11 -17.74 -1.77
CA PRO A 99 5.29 -18.75 -2.82
C PRO A 99 5.01 -18.23 -4.24
N ASN A 100 4.33 -17.11 -4.36
CA ASN A 100 3.89 -16.55 -5.64
C ASN A 100 4.61 -15.24 -6.01
N MET A 101 5.55 -14.80 -5.19
CA MET A 101 6.32 -13.57 -5.43
C MET A 101 7.41 -13.76 -6.47
N ARG A 102 7.74 -12.66 -7.14
CA ARG A 102 8.83 -12.58 -8.12
C ARG A 102 9.85 -11.54 -7.69
N PRO A 103 11.14 -11.72 -8.05
CA PRO A 103 12.14 -10.67 -7.85
C PRO A 103 11.72 -9.34 -8.46
N GLY A 104 12.04 -8.26 -7.79
CA GLY A 104 11.75 -6.90 -8.25
C GLY A 104 10.35 -6.38 -7.93
N GLN A 105 9.46 -7.21 -7.41
CA GLN A 105 8.16 -6.73 -6.95
C GLN A 105 8.31 -5.77 -5.76
N TYR A 106 7.26 -4.96 -5.54
CA TYR A 106 7.18 -4.05 -4.40
C TYR A 106 6.18 -4.62 -3.40
N LEU A 107 6.67 -4.92 -2.20
CA LEU A 107 5.83 -5.38 -1.09
C LEU A 107 5.61 -4.21 -0.16
N MET A 108 4.36 -3.79 0.00
CA MET A 108 3.99 -2.59 0.74
C MET A 108 3.15 -2.92 1.96
N PHE A 109 3.38 -2.17 3.03
CA PHE A 109 2.66 -2.28 4.30
C PHE A 109 2.08 -0.92 4.67
N ALA A 110 1.05 -0.92 5.51
CA ALA A 110 0.50 0.30 6.13
C ALA A 110 0.96 0.47 7.58
N HIS A 111 1.66 -0.50 8.13
CA HIS A 111 2.26 -0.48 9.48
C HIS A 111 3.60 -1.18 9.46
N GLY A 112 4.52 -0.73 10.31
CA GLY A 112 5.86 -1.28 10.39
C GLY A 112 6.01 -2.55 11.23
N PHE A 113 4.98 -2.97 11.96
CA PHE A 113 5.05 -3.99 13.01
C PHE A 113 5.67 -5.31 12.53
N ASN A 114 5.12 -5.92 11.49
CA ASN A 114 5.55 -7.24 11.06
C ASN A 114 6.97 -7.26 10.49
N ILE A 115 7.39 -6.19 9.84
CA ILE A 115 8.76 -6.04 9.32
C ILE A 115 9.73 -5.72 10.45
N HIS A 116 9.39 -4.75 11.30
CA HIS A 116 10.27 -4.32 12.39
C HIS A 116 10.57 -5.47 13.37
N PHE A 117 9.55 -6.23 13.75
CA PHE A 117 9.71 -7.38 14.64
C PHE A 117 10.05 -8.70 13.92
N LYS A 118 10.36 -8.63 12.64
CA LYS A 118 10.79 -9.77 11.82
C LYS A 118 9.81 -10.95 11.82
N LYS A 119 8.52 -10.67 11.94
CA LYS A 119 7.45 -11.65 11.76
C LYS A 119 7.25 -11.98 10.28
N ILE A 120 7.60 -11.05 9.42
CA ILE A 120 7.71 -11.22 7.98
C ILE A 120 9.12 -10.80 7.57
N VAL A 121 9.83 -11.69 6.90
CA VAL A 121 11.19 -11.45 6.40
C VAL A 121 11.17 -11.66 4.88
N PRO A 122 10.96 -10.59 4.09
CA PRO A 122 10.92 -10.70 2.64
C PRO A 122 12.27 -11.09 2.05
N PRO A 123 12.29 -11.74 0.86
CA PRO A 123 13.53 -11.98 0.14
C PRO A 123 14.26 -10.67 -0.16
N ALA A 124 15.60 -10.73 -0.23
CA ALA A 124 16.44 -9.55 -0.45
C ALA A 124 16.24 -8.91 -1.84
N ASP A 125 15.69 -9.64 -2.79
CA ASP A 125 15.46 -9.20 -4.17
C ASP A 125 14.09 -8.55 -4.41
N VAL A 126 13.29 -8.34 -3.35
CA VAL A 126 12.05 -7.57 -3.42
C VAL A 126 12.19 -6.24 -2.69
N ASN A 127 11.48 -5.24 -3.20
CA ASN A 127 11.41 -3.93 -2.55
C ASN A 127 10.40 -4.00 -1.39
N VAL A 128 10.73 -3.40 -0.26
CA VAL A 128 9.84 -3.36 0.92
C VAL A 128 9.66 -1.92 1.34
N LEU A 129 8.42 -1.45 1.29
CA LEU A 129 8.08 -0.06 1.57
C LEU A 129 6.79 0.03 2.38
N MET A 130 6.53 1.22 2.90
CA MET A 130 5.34 1.51 3.71
C MET A 130 4.70 2.79 3.23
N VAL A 131 3.37 2.78 3.14
CA VAL A 131 2.53 3.96 3.05
C VAL A 131 1.46 3.84 4.13
N ALA A 132 1.50 4.73 5.11
CA ALA A 132 0.64 4.69 6.28
C ALA A 132 -0.21 5.96 6.38
N PRO A 133 -1.44 5.95 5.84
CA PRO A 133 -2.36 7.08 6.03
C PRO A 133 -2.66 7.32 7.51
N LYS A 134 -2.71 8.59 7.92
CA LYS A 134 -2.97 9.01 9.29
C LYS A 134 -4.47 9.23 9.55
N GLY A 135 -5.28 8.25 9.19
CA GLY A 135 -6.72 8.27 9.43
C GLY A 135 -7.38 6.95 9.08
N PRO A 136 -8.59 6.70 9.58
CA PRO A 136 -9.34 5.49 9.23
C PRO A 136 -9.62 5.41 7.74
N GLY A 137 -9.80 4.20 7.22
CA GLY A 137 -9.99 3.99 5.78
C GLY A 137 -11.20 4.72 5.19
N HIS A 138 -12.32 4.80 5.93
CA HIS A 138 -13.49 5.55 5.48
C HIS A 138 -13.21 7.06 5.39
N THR A 139 -12.33 7.60 6.24
CA THR A 139 -11.88 9.00 6.18
C THR A 139 -10.93 9.21 5.01
N VAL A 140 -10.01 8.26 4.76
CA VAL A 140 -9.16 8.29 3.57
C VAL A 140 -10.02 8.43 2.31
N ARG A 141 -11.13 7.70 2.23
CA ARG A 141 -12.06 7.76 1.10
C ARG A 141 -12.84 9.07 1.07
N SER A 142 -13.48 9.46 2.18
CA SER A 142 -14.35 10.64 2.21
C SER A 142 -13.57 11.94 1.95
N GLU A 143 -12.38 12.08 2.50
CA GLU A 143 -11.53 13.25 2.23
C GLU A 143 -11.12 13.31 0.76
N TYR A 144 -10.78 12.17 0.16
CA TYR A 144 -10.46 12.09 -1.26
C TYR A 144 -11.64 12.57 -2.12
N GLN A 145 -12.84 12.07 -1.83
CA GLN A 145 -14.06 12.44 -2.56
C GLN A 145 -14.38 13.94 -2.41
N ALA A 146 -14.02 14.54 -1.28
CA ALA A 146 -14.20 15.97 -1.03
C ALA A 146 -13.10 16.85 -1.67
N GLY A 147 -12.18 16.27 -2.43
CA GLY A 147 -11.05 16.99 -3.03
C GLY A 147 -9.90 17.27 -2.07
N LYS A 148 -9.95 16.68 -0.88
CA LYS A 148 -8.93 16.79 0.17
C LYS A 148 -8.12 15.50 0.26
N GLY A 149 -7.32 15.35 1.29
CA GLY A 149 -6.54 14.14 1.53
C GLY A 149 -6.24 13.95 3.00
N VAL A 150 -5.86 12.73 3.35
CA VAL A 150 -5.37 12.37 4.68
C VAL A 150 -3.85 12.29 4.59
N PRO A 151 -3.11 12.98 5.49
CA PRO A 151 -1.65 12.89 5.49
C PRO A 151 -1.17 11.44 5.64
N SER A 152 -0.04 11.13 5.04
CA SER A 152 0.53 9.79 5.11
C SER A 152 2.00 9.82 5.48
N LEU A 153 2.46 8.78 6.16
CA LEU A 153 3.87 8.48 6.35
C LEU A 153 4.32 7.51 5.28
N ILE A 154 5.56 7.68 4.80
CA ILE A 154 6.20 6.71 3.91
C ILE A 154 7.53 6.26 4.50
N ALA A 155 7.91 5.02 4.21
CA ALA A 155 9.22 4.49 4.59
C ALA A 155 9.70 3.46 3.57
N VAL A 156 11.01 3.30 3.45
CA VAL A 156 11.64 2.28 2.61
C VAL A 156 12.51 1.39 3.50
N TYR A 157 12.32 0.08 3.43
CA TYR A 157 13.08 -0.90 4.20
C TYR A 157 14.10 -1.64 3.33
N GLN A 158 13.70 -2.09 2.14
CA GLN A 158 14.57 -2.70 1.13
C GLN A 158 14.30 -2.05 -0.22
N ASP A 159 15.38 -1.81 -0.99
CA ASP A 159 15.27 -1.07 -2.25
C ASP A 159 16.22 -1.59 -3.34
N PRO A 160 16.14 -2.88 -3.71
CA PRO A 160 16.99 -3.41 -4.77
C PRO A 160 16.77 -2.72 -6.12
N SER A 161 15.58 -2.21 -6.40
CA SER A 161 15.26 -1.50 -7.65
C SER A 161 15.74 -0.05 -7.68
N GLY A 162 15.99 0.56 -6.50
CA GLY A 162 16.52 1.91 -6.38
C GLY A 162 15.50 3.04 -6.52
N ASP A 163 14.21 2.74 -6.71
CA ASP A 163 13.15 3.73 -6.93
C ASP A 163 11.98 3.64 -5.93
N SER A 164 12.17 2.92 -4.83
CA SER A 164 11.06 2.63 -3.90
C SER A 164 10.50 3.89 -3.24
N LYS A 165 11.32 4.91 -2.98
CA LYS A 165 10.83 6.17 -2.43
C LYS A 165 9.89 6.87 -3.40
N GLU A 166 10.26 6.94 -4.68
CA GLU A 166 9.43 7.55 -5.73
C GLU A 166 8.13 6.78 -5.90
N VAL A 167 8.17 5.45 -5.82
CA VAL A 167 6.97 4.61 -5.89
C VAL A 167 6.06 4.84 -4.67
N ALA A 168 6.62 4.90 -3.46
CA ALA A 168 5.86 5.19 -2.25
C ALA A 168 5.18 6.56 -2.32
N LEU A 169 5.90 7.58 -2.77
CA LEU A 169 5.36 8.93 -2.96
C LEU A 169 4.21 8.93 -3.98
N ALA A 170 4.40 8.25 -5.11
CA ALA A 170 3.38 8.17 -6.16
C ALA A 170 2.12 7.45 -5.68
N TYR A 171 2.28 6.36 -4.92
CA TYR A 171 1.15 5.65 -4.32
C TYR A 171 0.40 6.55 -3.33
N ALA A 172 1.13 7.19 -2.42
CA ALA A 172 0.54 8.09 -1.42
C ALA A 172 -0.21 9.26 -2.09
N SER A 173 0.36 9.83 -3.14
CA SER A 173 -0.31 10.85 -3.95
C SER A 173 -1.61 10.33 -4.58
N ALA A 174 -1.60 9.12 -5.13
CA ALA A 174 -2.76 8.52 -5.78
C ALA A 174 -3.92 8.26 -4.81
N ILE A 175 -3.63 8.02 -3.53
CA ILE A 175 -4.68 7.88 -2.51
C ILE A 175 -5.11 9.22 -1.88
N GLY A 176 -4.54 10.33 -2.34
CA GLY A 176 -4.93 11.68 -1.94
C GLY A 176 -4.02 12.36 -0.93
N ALA A 177 -3.02 11.67 -0.40
CA ALA A 177 -2.18 12.20 0.68
C ALA A 177 -1.36 13.43 0.26
N GLY A 178 -1.02 13.57 -1.02
CA GLY A 178 -0.26 14.71 -1.51
C GLY A 178 -1.02 16.04 -1.46
N ARG A 179 -2.33 16.01 -1.21
CA ARG A 179 -3.15 17.20 -0.97
C ARG A 179 -3.03 17.71 0.47
N ALA A 180 -2.58 16.85 1.40
CA ALA A 180 -2.48 17.17 2.82
C ALA A 180 -1.02 17.18 3.32
N GLY A 181 -0.19 16.30 2.78
CA GLY A 181 1.22 16.19 3.12
C GLY A 181 1.67 14.74 3.32
N ILE A 182 2.86 14.45 2.80
CA ILE A 182 3.49 13.13 2.91
C ILE A 182 4.84 13.32 3.60
N TYR A 183 5.11 12.51 4.62
CA TYR A 183 6.29 12.62 5.48
C TYR A 183 7.08 11.33 5.47
N GLU A 184 8.41 11.43 5.44
CA GLU A 184 9.27 10.25 5.59
C GLU A 184 9.41 9.83 7.04
N THR A 185 9.45 8.51 7.27
CA THR A 185 9.73 7.89 8.56
C THR A 185 10.52 6.60 8.32
N THR A 186 10.63 5.77 9.35
CA THR A 186 11.18 4.42 9.26
C THR A 186 10.16 3.42 9.80
N PHE A 187 10.31 2.15 9.45
CA PHE A 187 9.47 1.09 9.99
C PHE A 187 9.58 1.03 11.52
N LYS A 188 10.79 1.26 12.04
CA LYS A 188 11.02 1.31 13.49
C LYS A 188 10.25 2.46 14.15
N GLU A 189 10.39 3.68 13.65
CA GLU A 189 9.73 4.86 14.23
C GLU A 189 8.21 4.76 14.16
N GLU A 190 7.67 4.31 13.05
CA GLU A 190 6.23 4.15 12.89
C GLU A 190 5.68 3.11 13.86
N THR A 191 6.41 2.02 14.09
CA THR A 191 6.00 0.95 15.01
C THR A 191 6.11 1.37 16.48
N GLU A 192 7.19 2.07 16.85
CA GLU A 192 7.51 2.40 18.25
C GLU A 192 6.82 3.69 18.75
N THR A 193 6.21 4.46 17.87
CA THR A 193 5.43 5.65 18.23
C THR A 193 3.93 5.38 18.10
#